data_abe8d43faaaae1edfa55e1b807c19564
#
_entry.id   abe8d43faaaae1edfa55e1b807c19564
#
_cell.length_a   1.000
_cell.length_b   1.000
_cell.length_c   1.000
_cell.angle_alpha   90.00
_cell.angle_beta   90.00
_cell.angle_gamma   90.00
#
_symmetry.space_group_name_H-M   'P 1'
#
loop_
_entity.id
_entity.type
_entity.pdbx_description
1 polymer ?
#
loop_
_entity_poly.entity_id
_entity_poly.type
_entity_poly.pdbx_seq_one_letter_code
_entity_poly.pdbx_strand_id
1 'polypeptide(L)'
;MIPSDHFVRFYNEVFKFLDQKKGLTDFYLEISRHQEIHCLELFRKKGLEGMEEYWGHIRKEENCVSESWIDGDVRYSHMKRCPSLSKVLDNDAEPFAGYCEHCPGWVGPLMAKCGFYFVDNIMGERVPECRSFMTKDREKAECLLKEWKKQYPEGNFRTNFELLKAQK
;
A
#
# COMPACT_ATOMS: atom_id res chain seq x y z
N MET A 1 -17.09 5.83 2.37
CA MET A 1 -17.10 6.75 1.19
C MET A 1 -16.75 5.93 -0.03
N ILE A 2 -17.41 6.14 -1.15
CA ILE A 2 -17.03 5.49 -2.42
C ILE A 2 -16.24 6.53 -3.21
N PRO A 3 -15.03 6.21 -3.72
CA PRO A 3 -14.28 7.15 -4.54
C PRO A 3 -15.12 7.64 -5.71
N SER A 4 -15.22 8.94 -5.90
CA SER A 4 -15.92 9.51 -7.05
C SER A 4 -15.08 9.36 -8.31
N ASP A 5 -15.73 9.23 -9.48
CA ASP A 5 -15.05 9.22 -10.78
C ASP A 5 -14.13 10.43 -10.94
N HIS A 6 -14.61 11.58 -10.52
CA HIS A 6 -13.87 12.83 -10.61
C HIS A 6 -12.57 12.82 -9.82
N PHE A 7 -12.61 12.30 -8.60
CA PHE A 7 -11.44 12.23 -7.72
C PHE A 7 -10.41 11.21 -8.20
N VAL A 8 -10.87 10.05 -8.62
CA VAL A 8 -9.99 8.98 -9.15
C VAL A 8 -9.37 9.40 -10.48
N ARG A 9 -10.13 10.07 -11.35
CA ARG A 9 -9.60 10.65 -12.60
C ARG A 9 -8.52 11.70 -12.30
N PHE A 10 -8.74 12.55 -11.31
CA PHE A 10 -7.74 13.53 -10.86
C PHE A 10 -6.43 12.85 -10.44
N TYR A 11 -6.48 11.83 -9.59
CA TYR A 11 -5.29 11.07 -9.20
C TYR A 11 -4.58 10.46 -10.40
N ASN A 12 -5.32 9.82 -11.29
CA ASN A 12 -4.77 9.18 -12.47
C ASN A 12 -3.98 10.16 -13.35
N GLU A 13 -4.57 11.33 -13.63
CA GLU A 13 -3.93 12.35 -14.46
C GLU A 13 -2.76 13.06 -13.75
N VAL A 14 -2.86 13.28 -12.44
CA VAL A 14 -1.75 13.79 -11.62
C VAL A 14 -0.56 12.83 -11.63
N PHE A 15 -0.79 11.53 -11.49
CA PHE A 15 0.28 10.54 -11.54
C PHE A 15 0.96 10.50 -12.91
N LYS A 16 0.21 10.50 -14.02
CA LYS A 16 0.76 10.60 -15.37
C LYS A 16 1.62 11.85 -15.55
N PHE A 17 1.14 13.00 -15.10
CA PHE A 17 1.86 14.26 -15.18
C PHE A 17 3.15 14.27 -14.36
N LEU A 18 3.07 13.82 -13.12
CA LEU A 18 4.22 13.78 -12.21
C LEU A 18 5.27 12.77 -12.66
N ASP A 19 4.87 11.64 -13.23
CA ASP A 19 5.79 10.65 -13.80
C ASP A 19 6.60 11.27 -14.95
N GLN A 20 5.94 11.97 -15.88
CA GLN A 20 6.60 12.69 -16.97
C GLN A 20 7.59 13.76 -16.45
N LYS A 21 7.33 14.35 -15.30
CA LYS A 21 8.18 15.35 -14.65
C LYS A 21 9.23 14.76 -13.72
N LYS A 22 9.27 13.43 -13.56
CA LYS A 22 10.14 12.72 -12.61
C LYS A 22 9.91 13.14 -11.15
N GLY A 23 8.72 13.61 -10.81
CA GLY A 23 8.34 14.09 -9.49
C GLY A 23 7.44 13.13 -8.70
N LEU A 24 7.12 11.96 -9.28
CA LEU A 24 6.15 11.04 -8.67
C LEU A 24 6.61 10.48 -7.34
N THR A 25 7.88 10.10 -7.23
CA THR A 25 8.48 9.60 -5.98
C THR A 25 8.42 10.64 -4.87
N ASP A 26 8.80 11.88 -5.17
CA ASP A 26 8.77 12.98 -4.19
C ASP A 26 7.32 13.24 -3.73
N PHE A 27 6.36 13.17 -4.64
CA PHE A 27 4.94 13.30 -4.32
C PHE A 27 4.47 12.18 -3.37
N TYR A 28 4.86 10.94 -3.61
CA TYR A 28 4.51 9.83 -2.71
C TYR A 28 5.12 10.02 -1.31
N LEU A 29 6.34 10.51 -1.22
CA LEU A 29 6.97 10.82 0.07
C LEU A 29 6.23 11.93 0.83
N GLU A 30 5.74 12.96 0.13
CA GLU A 30 4.93 14.02 0.76
C GLU A 30 3.59 13.47 1.27
N ILE A 31 2.91 12.63 0.48
CA ILE A 31 1.67 11.96 0.94
C ILE A 31 1.96 11.08 2.17
N SER A 32 3.08 10.35 2.18
CA SER A 32 3.50 9.57 3.35
C SER A 32 3.66 10.44 4.59
N ARG A 33 4.33 11.60 4.48
CA ARG A 33 4.51 12.55 5.59
C ARG A 33 3.19 13.11 6.11
N HIS A 34 2.24 13.39 5.23
CA HIS A 34 0.90 13.81 5.63
C HIS A 34 0.16 12.70 6.38
N GLN A 35 0.26 11.47 5.90
CA GLN A 35 -0.37 10.32 6.55
C GLN A 35 0.18 10.09 7.97
N GLU A 36 1.47 10.37 8.21
CA GLU A 36 2.09 10.28 9.53
C GLU A 36 1.37 11.09 10.60
N ILE A 37 0.88 12.28 10.25
CA ILE A 37 0.14 13.16 11.18
C ILE A 37 -1.08 12.45 11.77
N HIS A 38 -1.69 11.55 11.01
CA HIS A 38 -2.93 10.89 11.41
C HIS A 38 -2.72 9.56 12.14
N CYS A 39 -1.64 8.85 11.86
CA CYS A 39 -1.54 7.45 12.32
C CYS A 39 -0.19 7.04 12.92
N LEU A 40 0.89 7.82 12.79
CA LEU A 40 2.22 7.42 13.24
C LEU A 40 2.27 7.09 14.74
N GLU A 41 1.70 7.96 15.57
CA GLU A 41 1.67 7.75 17.03
C GLU A 41 0.83 6.53 17.42
N LEU A 42 -0.30 6.31 16.72
CA LEU A 42 -1.13 5.14 16.94
C LEU A 42 -0.37 3.84 16.61
N PHE A 43 0.35 3.82 15.48
CA PHE A 43 1.13 2.67 15.05
C PHE A 43 2.33 2.40 15.95
N ARG A 44 3.00 3.44 16.44
CA ARG A 44 4.08 3.28 17.42
C ARG A 44 3.60 2.73 18.75
N LYS A 45 2.44 3.20 19.22
CA LYS A 45 1.88 2.83 20.52
C LYS A 45 1.24 1.45 20.51
N LYS A 46 0.44 1.13 19.50
CA LYS A 46 -0.37 -0.10 19.42
C LYS A 46 0.16 -1.13 18.43
N GLY A 47 1.17 -0.81 17.60
CA GLY A 47 1.72 -1.75 16.63
C GLY A 47 0.68 -2.21 15.59
N LEU A 48 0.62 -3.52 15.38
CA LEU A 48 -0.27 -4.14 14.39
C LEU A 48 -1.76 -3.92 14.69
N GLU A 49 -2.15 -3.90 15.97
CA GLU A 49 -3.53 -3.60 16.38
C GLU A 49 -3.93 -2.17 16.03
N GLY A 50 -3.03 -1.21 16.20
CA GLY A 50 -3.26 0.18 15.79
C GLY A 50 -3.45 0.31 14.27
N MET A 51 -2.76 -0.52 13.50
CA MET A 51 -2.92 -0.57 12.05
C MET A 51 -4.29 -1.16 11.66
N GLU A 52 -4.75 -2.20 12.37
CA GLU A 52 -6.10 -2.75 12.16
C GLU A 52 -7.18 -1.73 12.48
N GLU A 53 -7.03 -0.99 13.58
CA GLU A 53 -7.94 0.07 13.98
C GLU A 53 -8.03 1.16 12.89
N TYR A 54 -6.90 1.71 12.48
CA TYR A 54 -6.83 2.80 11.51
C TYR A 54 -7.33 2.39 10.12
N TRP A 55 -6.75 1.35 9.53
CA TRP A 55 -7.14 0.92 8.20
C TRP A 55 -8.48 0.20 8.17
N GLY A 56 -8.91 -0.40 9.29
CA GLY A 56 -10.25 -0.96 9.41
C GLY A 56 -11.34 0.10 9.24
N HIS A 57 -11.10 1.31 9.76
CA HIS A 57 -11.98 2.45 9.58
C HIS A 57 -12.00 2.92 8.12
N ILE A 58 -10.83 3.16 7.52
CA ILE A 58 -10.71 3.57 6.11
C ILE A 58 -11.36 2.56 5.17
N ARG A 59 -11.14 1.25 5.37
CA ARG A 59 -11.76 0.21 4.53
C ARG A 59 -13.29 0.27 4.51
N LYS A 60 -13.91 0.63 5.64
CA LYS A 60 -15.36 0.82 5.72
C LYS A 60 -15.80 2.08 4.98
N GLU A 61 -15.10 3.18 5.17
CA GLU A 61 -15.41 4.46 4.52
C GLU A 61 -15.27 4.39 3.01
N GLU A 62 -14.21 3.73 2.51
CA GLU A 62 -13.91 3.58 1.09
C GLU A 62 -14.66 2.40 0.45
N ASN A 63 -15.49 1.67 1.21
CA ASN A 63 -16.24 0.51 0.72
C ASN A 63 -15.34 -0.55 0.08
N CYS A 64 -14.18 -0.81 0.71
CA CYS A 64 -13.24 -1.82 0.22
C CYS A 64 -13.79 -3.24 0.40
N VAL A 65 -13.65 -4.07 -0.61
CA VAL A 65 -13.83 -5.52 -0.47
C VAL A 65 -12.50 -6.13 -0.09
N SER A 66 -12.25 -6.24 1.21
CA SER A 66 -10.96 -6.67 1.73
C SER A 66 -11.10 -7.42 3.05
N GLU A 67 -10.09 -8.21 3.36
CA GLU A 67 -9.91 -8.83 4.67
C GLU A 67 -8.51 -8.53 5.21
N SER A 68 -8.37 -8.56 6.52
CA SER A 68 -7.07 -8.48 7.18
C SER A 68 -7.13 -9.26 8.48
N TRP A 69 -5.97 -9.77 8.89
CA TRP A 69 -5.83 -10.52 10.13
C TRP A 69 -4.40 -10.39 10.67
N ILE A 70 -4.25 -10.65 11.94
CA ILE A 70 -2.96 -10.76 12.61
C ILE A 70 -2.75 -12.24 12.96
N ASP A 71 -1.59 -12.78 12.59
CA ASP A 71 -1.13 -14.11 12.97
C ASP A 71 0.24 -13.97 13.64
N GLY A 72 0.26 -14.16 14.97
CA GLY A 72 1.42 -13.88 15.78
C GLY A 72 1.88 -12.42 15.67
N ASP A 73 3.07 -12.21 15.13
CA ASP A 73 3.70 -10.91 14.94
C ASP A 73 3.64 -10.41 13.47
N VAL A 74 2.79 -11.00 12.66
CA VAL A 74 2.58 -10.63 11.26
C VAL A 74 1.15 -10.18 11.05
N ARG A 75 0.98 -9.02 10.43
CA ARG A 75 -0.30 -8.57 9.91
C ARG A 75 -0.37 -8.84 8.42
N TYR A 76 -1.45 -9.48 8.00
CA TYR A 76 -1.77 -9.72 6.60
C TYR A 76 -2.94 -8.86 6.16
N SER A 77 -2.98 -8.53 4.87
CA SER A 77 -4.13 -7.88 4.23
C SER A 77 -4.31 -8.43 2.82
N HIS A 78 -5.56 -8.63 2.45
CA HIS A 78 -5.96 -9.02 1.10
C HIS A 78 -7.06 -8.06 0.63
N MET A 79 -6.71 -7.17 -0.26
CA MET A 79 -7.65 -6.34 -1.01
C MET A 79 -8.20 -7.19 -2.17
N LYS A 80 -9.41 -7.72 -2.01
CA LYS A 80 -10.07 -8.56 -3.03
C LYS A 80 -10.62 -7.74 -4.19
N ARG A 81 -11.01 -6.51 -3.90
CA ARG A 81 -11.44 -5.54 -4.90
C ARG A 81 -11.09 -4.13 -4.44
N CYS A 82 -10.06 -3.57 -5.03
CA CYS A 82 -9.64 -2.19 -4.78
C CYS A 82 -10.66 -1.22 -5.39
N PRO A 83 -11.33 -0.38 -4.60
CA PRO A 83 -12.31 0.59 -5.12
C PRO A 83 -11.65 1.63 -6.02
N SER A 84 -10.43 2.05 -5.70
CA SER A 84 -9.70 3.06 -6.47
C SER A 84 -9.33 2.56 -7.87
N LEU A 85 -8.60 1.44 -7.99
CA LEU A 85 -8.25 0.89 -9.30
C LEU A 85 -9.49 0.44 -10.09
N SER A 86 -10.49 -0.17 -9.42
CA SER A 86 -11.74 -0.54 -10.10
C SER A 86 -12.39 0.69 -10.76
N LYS A 87 -12.34 1.84 -10.09
CA LYS A 87 -12.92 3.08 -10.59
C LYS A 87 -12.13 3.68 -11.75
N VAL A 88 -10.78 3.58 -11.73
CA VAL A 88 -9.94 3.95 -12.86
C VAL A 88 -10.24 3.10 -14.09
N LEU A 89 -10.46 1.80 -13.89
CA LEU A 89 -10.75 0.86 -14.98
C LEU A 89 -12.17 1.00 -15.53
N ASP A 90 -13.10 1.48 -14.71
CA ASP A 90 -14.53 1.63 -15.03
C ASP A 90 -14.83 2.93 -15.79
N ASN A 91 -13.96 3.92 -15.75
CA ASN A 91 -14.12 5.16 -16.48
C ASN A 91 -13.35 5.13 -17.82
N ASP A 92 -13.65 6.09 -18.69
CA ASP A 92 -13.07 6.22 -20.03
C ASP A 92 -11.62 6.76 -20.06
N ALA A 93 -11.03 7.04 -18.90
CA ALA A 93 -9.64 7.46 -18.81
C ALA A 93 -8.73 6.22 -18.79
N GLU A 94 -7.74 6.19 -19.65
CA GLU A 94 -6.75 5.13 -19.65
C GLU A 94 -5.95 5.16 -18.34
N PRO A 95 -5.87 4.04 -17.57
CA PRO A 95 -5.14 4.00 -16.33
C PRO A 95 -3.64 4.23 -16.54
N PHE A 96 -3.03 4.99 -15.65
CA PHE A 96 -1.57 5.08 -15.55
C PHE A 96 -0.98 3.70 -15.23
N ALA A 97 0.03 3.25 -15.99
CA ALA A 97 0.63 1.92 -15.83
C ALA A 97 1.17 1.69 -14.40
N GLY A 98 1.74 2.73 -13.78
CA GLY A 98 2.20 2.73 -12.39
C GLY A 98 1.12 3.07 -11.35
N TYR A 99 -0.18 3.02 -11.67
CA TYR A 99 -1.22 3.50 -10.75
C TYR A 99 -1.12 2.88 -9.35
N CYS A 100 -0.94 1.59 -9.25
CA CYS A 100 -0.85 0.88 -7.96
C CYS A 100 0.45 1.13 -7.17
N GLU A 101 1.47 1.75 -7.77
CA GLU A 101 2.72 2.09 -7.08
C GLU A 101 2.51 3.14 -5.98
N HIS A 102 1.39 3.86 -5.99
CA HIS A 102 1.10 4.84 -4.95
C HIS A 102 0.95 4.20 -3.56
N CYS A 103 0.29 3.04 -3.45
CA CYS A 103 0.10 2.37 -2.16
C CYS A 103 1.45 2.02 -1.50
N PRO A 104 2.35 1.22 -2.10
CA PRO A 104 3.67 0.99 -1.51
C PRO A 104 4.51 2.26 -1.44
N GLY A 105 4.32 3.21 -2.36
CA GLY A 105 5.05 4.47 -2.40
C GLY A 105 4.85 5.35 -1.17
N TRP A 106 3.66 5.41 -0.60
CA TRP A 106 3.43 6.16 0.63
C TRP A 106 3.32 5.32 1.90
N VAL A 107 2.84 4.07 1.82
CA VAL A 107 2.78 3.16 2.99
C VAL A 107 4.18 2.67 3.39
N GLY A 108 5.03 2.37 2.41
CA GLY A 108 6.38 1.86 2.67
C GLY A 108 7.23 2.76 3.58
N PRO A 109 7.36 4.08 3.30
CA PRO A 109 8.09 5.01 4.16
C PRO A 109 7.49 5.13 5.56
N LEU A 110 6.17 5.19 5.67
CA LEU A 110 5.45 5.22 6.95
C LEU A 110 5.76 3.97 7.80
N MET A 111 5.71 2.78 7.18
CA MET A 111 6.04 1.53 7.87
C MET A 111 7.49 1.48 8.30
N ALA A 112 8.42 1.97 7.48
CA ALA A 112 9.83 2.05 7.86
C ALA A 112 10.03 2.93 9.10
N LYS A 113 9.35 4.06 9.21
CA LYS A 113 9.39 4.93 10.42
C LYS A 113 8.83 4.27 11.67
N CYS A 114 7.97 3.28 11.52
CA CYS A 114 7.44 2.46 12.62
C CYS A 114 8.29 1.22 12.90
N GLY A 115 9.35 0.97 12.13
CA GLY A 115 10.23 -0.19 12.25
C GLY A 115 9.61 -1.48 11.70
N PHE A 116 8.62 -1.38 10.79
CA PHE A 116 7.99 -2.54 10.16
C PHE A 116 8.52 -2.78 8.75
N TYR A 117 8.91 -4.02 8.48
CA TYR A 117 9.10 -4.54 7.14
C TYR A 117 7.74 -4.72 6.49
N PHE A 118 7.57 -4.11 5.34
CA PHE A 118 6.35 -4.12 4.56
C PHE A 118 6.60 -4.75 3.20
N VAL A 119 5.72 -5.65 2.82
CA VAL A 119 5.69 -6.27 1.49
C VAL A 119 4.30 -6.10 0.92
N ASP A 120 4.23 -5.61 -0.31
CA ASP A 120 3.02 -5.51 -1.10
C ASP A 120 3.19 -6.34 -2.38
N ASN A 121 2.17 -7.11 -2.73
CA ASN A 121 2.08 -7.88 -3.96
C ASN A 121 0.94 -7.31 -4.81
N ILE A 122 1.30 -6.53 -5.80
CA ILE A 122 0.40 -5.98 -6.81
C ILE A 122 0.13 -7.07 -7.83
N MET A 123 -1.13 -7.53 -7.95
CA MET A 123 -1.47 -8.66 -8.82
C MET A 123 -1.42 -8.33 -10.31
N GLY A 124 -1.46 -7.04 -10.68
CA GLY A 124 -1.32 -6.56 -12.05
C GLY A 124 -1.87 -5.15 -12.22
N GLU A 125 -1.46 -4.48 -13.29
CA GLU A 125 -1.84 -3.08 -13.57
C GLU A 125 -3.34 -2.88 -13.80
N ARG A 126 -4.04 -3.92 -14.20
CA ARG A 126 -5.48 -3.90 -14.50
C ARG A 126 -6.26 -4.88 -13.62
N VAL A 127 -5.64 -5.41 -12.58
CA VAL A 127 -6.25 -6.34 -11.62
C VAL A 127 -6.44 -5.61 -10.30
N PRO A 128 -7.68 -5.24 -9.91
CA PRO A 128 -7.95 -4.47 -8.71
C PRO A 128 -7.84 -5.34 -7.43
N GLU A 129 -6.77 -6.09 -7.34
CA GLU A 129 -6.44 -6.98 -6.24
C GLU A 129 -4.98 -6.79 -5.83
N CYS A 130 -4.72 -6.75 -4.52
CA CYS A 130 -3.38 -6.79 -3.98
C CYS A 130 -3.36 -7.49 -2.61
N ARG A 131 -2.18 -7.91 -2.20
CA ARG A 131 -1.96 -8.56 -0.90
C ARG A 131 -0.74 -7.95 -0.25
N SER A 132 -0.79 -7.77 1.06
CA SER A 132 0.36 -7.27 1.79
C SER A 132 0.54 -7.99 3.11
N PHE A 133 1.76 -7.93 3.61
CA PHE A 133 2.03 -8.26 5.01
C PHE A 133 3.03 -7.30 5.64
N MET A 134 3.03 -7.27 6.97
CA MET A 134 3.89 -6.42 7.78
C MET A 134 4.35 -7.14 9.03
N THR A 135 5.62 -7.00 9.38
CA THR A 135 6.21 -7.52 10.62
C THR A 135 7.43 -6.69 11.02
N LYS A 136 7.81 -6.71 12.29
CA LYS A 136 9.07 -6.12 12.76
C LYS A 136 10.26 -7.07 12.61
N ASP A 137 10.01 -8.33 12.41
CA ASP A 137 11.03 -9.35 12.25
C ASP A 137 11.51 -9.42 10.80
N ARG A 138 12.79 -9.08 10.59
CA ARG A 138 13.41 -9.06 9.27
C ARG A 138 13.51 -10.45 8.65
N GLU A 139 13.98 -11.43 9.42
CA GLU A 139 14.21 -12.79 8.91
C GLU A 139 12.88 -13.42 8.49
N LYS A 140 11.84 -13.21 9.30
CA LYS A 140 10.48 -13.60 8.98
C LYS A 140 9.96 -12.92 7.72
N ALA A 141 10.17 -11.61 7.56
CA ALA A 141 9.76 -10.87 6.37
C ALA A 141 10.45 -11.40 5.10
N GLU A 142 11.75 -11.69 5.17
CA GLU A 142 12.50 -12.25 4.04
C GLU A 142 12.04 -13.68 3.72
N CYS A 143 11.74 -14.50 4.73
CA CYS A 143 11.22 -15.86 4.56
C CYS A 143 9.84 -15.84 3.89
N LEU A 144 8.90 -15.07 4.43
CA LEU A 144 7.54 -14.93 3.89
C LEU A 144 7.55 -14.38 2.45
N LEU A 145 8.40 -13.40 2.16
CA LEU A 145 8.56 -12.89 0.79
C LEU A 145 9.02 -14.00 -0.17
N LYS A 146 9.96 -14.84 0.25
CA LYS A 146 10.43 -15.97 -0.55
C LYS A 146 9.33 -17.01 -0.80
N GLU A 147 8.50 -17.27 0.21
CA GLU A 147 7.35 -18.17 0.09
C GLU A 147 6.30 -17.58 -0.85
N TRP A 148 5.95 -16.31 -0.69
CA TRP A 148 4.99 -15.63 -1.55
C TRP A 148 5.44 -15.57 -3.01
N LYS A 149 6.73 -15.35 -3.29
CA LYS A 149 7.27 -15.41 -4.65
C LYS A 149 7.13 -16.78 -5.30
N LYS A 150 7.14 -17.86 -4.51
CA LYS A 150 6.87 -19.22 -5.02
C LYS A 150 5.37 -19.44 -5.26
N GLN A 151 4.53 -18.93 -4.35
CA GLN A 151 3.09 -19.06 -4.43
C GLN A 151 2.48 -18.19 -5.54
N TYR A 152 3.06 -17.02 -5.77
CA TYR A 152 2.61 -16.03 -6.76
C TYR A 152 3.76 -15.69 -7.72
N PRO A 153 4.13 -16.59 -8.65
CA PRO A 153 5.28 -16.39 -9.53
C PRO A 153 5.14 -15.18 -10.46
N GLU A 154 3.90 -14.80 -10.82
CA GLU A 154 3.59 -13.60 -11.62
C GLU A 154 3.38 -12.34 -10.74
N GLY A 155 3.57 -12.46 -9.43
CA GLY A 155 3.34 -11.36 -8.49
C GLY A 155 4.37 -10.23 -8.68
N ASN A 156 3.89 -9.01 -8.55
CA ASN A 156 4.71 -7.80 -8.62
C ASN A 156 4.98 -7.25 -7.22
N PHE A 157 6.07 -7.70 -6.60
CA PHE A 157 6.38 -7.41 -5.21
C PHE A 157 7.09 -6.06 -5.04
N ARG A 158 6.61 -5.26 -4.07
CA ARG A 158 7.25 -4.05 -3.57
C ARG A 158 7.59 -4.22 -2.10
N THR A 159 8.73 -3.70 -1.69
CA THR A 159 9.20 -3.79 -0.29
C THR A 159 9.81 -2.46 0.16
N ASN A 160 9.80 -2.22 1.47
CA ASN A 160 10.46 -1.07 2.08
C ASN A 160 11.78 -1.43 2.77
N PHE A 161 12.35 -2.60 2.49
CA PHE A 161 13.50 -3.15 3.24
C PHE A 161 14.75 -2.25 3.19
N GLU A 162 14.98 -1.58 2.06
CA GLU A 162 16.13 -0.67 1.91
C GLU A 162 15.97 0.58 2.78
N LEU A 163 14.75 1.07 2.96
CA LEU A 163 14.48 2.23 3.82
C LEU A 163 14.82 1.95 5.29
N LEU A 164 14.63 0.71 5.75
CA LEU A 164 14.98 0.29 7.11
C LEU A 164 16.49 0.07 7.31
N LYS A 165 17.24 -0.25 6.25
CA LYS A 165 18.71 -0.33 6.32
C LYS A 165 19.35 1.05 6.50
N ALA A 166 18.79 2.07 5.87
CA ALA A 166 19.31 3.43 5.91
C ALA A 166 19.10 4.15 7.26
N GLN A 167 18.28 3.57 8.16
CA GLN A 167 17.96 4.12 9.49
C GLN A 167 18.85 3.54 10.62
N LYS A 168 19.71 2.58 10.32
CA LYS A 168 20.70 1.99 11.24
C LYS A 168 22.07 2.63 11.04
#